data_99c72d28474cc20c733899be027d3bd8
#
_entry.id   99c72d28474cc20c733899be027d3bd8
#
_cell.length_a   1.000
_cell.length_b   1.000
_cell.length_c   1.000
_cell.angle_alpha   90.00
_cell.angle_beta   90.00
_cell.angle_gamma   90.00
#
_symmetry.space_group_name_H-M   'P 1'
#
loop_
_entity.id
_entity.type
_entity.pdbx_description
1 polymer ?
#
loop_
_entity_poly.entity_id
_entity_poly.type
_entity_poly.pdbx_seq_one_letter_code
_entity_poly.pdbx_strand_id
1 'polypeptide(L)'
;GRLEAAVSPLRIVLDRWVSDLGAAAERSGTNGPPGTLPDLAAWFHLAWFGETVHRGDPRVQQLARHSGHFRPQELRTLLECVADVLAGLVPRYRRLAGSGRVELAVSPWGHPLLPLLFDFGAAREADAGLPLPVAPRYPGGTDRARWHLARAVQSFSRSFGLRPRGCWPAEGALSAPVLELIESFGFDWVASGESVLRRCLGRDAAPGREPLTCAWRLPAGRTACFFRDDELSDLIGFTYGKWHGDDAAADFVRRLERIASEREDNSRRAVSVVLD
;
A
#
# COMPACT_ATOMS: atom_id res chain seq x y z
N GLY A 1 14.08 -21.44 2.76
CA GLY A 1 14.60 -21.56 4.11
C GLY A 1 14.28 -20.41 5.07
N ARG A 2 14.24 -19.13 4.59
CA ARG A 2 13.99 -17.96 5.48
C ARG A 2 12.54 -17.43 5.43
N LEU A 3 11.82 -17.69 4.38
CA LEU A 3 10.37 -17.44 4.32
C LEU A 3 9.58 -18.50 5.11
N GLU A 4 10.02 -19.74 5.09
CA GLU A 4 9.50 -20.79 5.97
C GLU A 4 9.69 -20.44 7.45
N ALA A 5 10.83 -19.83 7.81
CA ALA A 5 11.07 -19.36 9.18
C ALA A 5 10.19 -18.14 9.57
N ALA A 6 9.75 -17.32 8.63
CA ALA A 6 8.82 -16.21 8.91
C ALA A 6 7.34 -16.68 8.95
N VAL A 7 7.00 -17.74 8.22
CA VAL A 7 5.66 -18.36 8.23
C VAL A 7 5.50 -19.31 9.43
N SER A 8 6.60 -19.85 9.96
CA SER A 8 6.59 -20.75 11.12
C SER A 8 5.95 -20.13 12.38
N PRO A 9 6.26 -18.86 12.78
CA PRO A 9 5.57 -18.22 13.90
C PRO A 9 4.07 -17.99 13.64
N LEU A 10 3.70 -17.62 12.41
CA LEU A 10 2.31 -17.47 11.99
C LEU A 10 1.57 -18.80 12.08
N ARG A 11 2.19 -19.91 11.70
CA ARG A 11 1.62 -21.25 11.78
C ARG A 11 1.39 -21.67 13.22
N ILE A 12 2.31 -21.37 14.14
CA ILE A 12 2.16 -21.62 15.59
C ILE A 12 0.99 -20.79 16.16
N VAL A 13 0.88 -19.52 15.79
CA VAL A 13 -0.23 -18.66 16.21
C VAL A 13 -1.56 -19.17 15.64
N LEU A 14 -1.58 -19.59 14.39
CA LEU A 14 -2.75 -20.17 13.74
C LEU A 14 -3.16 -21.51 14.40
N ASP A 15 -2.22 -22.41 14.67
CA ASP A 15 -2.51 -23.67 15.33
C ASP A 15 -3.06 -23.47 16.75
N ARG A 16 -2.51 -22.50 17.50
CA ARG A 16 -3.01 -22.12 18.81
C ARG A 16 -4.41 -21.52 18.73
N TRP A 17 -4.64 -20.65 17.77
CA TRP A 17 -5.94 -19.99 17.54
C TRP A 17 -7.02 -21.00 17.11
N VAL A 18 -6.68 -21.97 16.24
CA VAL A 18 -7.56 -23.10 15.89
C VAL A 18 -7.90 -23.94 17.12
N SER A 19 -6.90 -24.23 17.97
CA SER A 19 -7.11 -24.96 19.23
C SER A 19 -8.05 -24.20 20.16
N ASP A 20 -7.85 -22.89 20.32
CA ASP A 20 -8.66 -22.03 21.19
C ASP A 20 -10.10 -21.88 20.66
N LEU A 21 -10.27 -21.72 19.33
CA LEU A 21 -11.59 -21.72 18.68
C LEU A 21 -12.27 -23.08 18.73
N GLY A 22 -11.54 -24.18 18.55
CA GLY A 22 -12.05 -25.53 18.68
C GLY A 22 -12.56 -25.80 20.11
N ALA A 23 -11.77 -25.43 21.11
CA ALA A 23 -12.17 -25.53 22.51
C ALA A 23 -13.37 -24.62 22.88
N ALA A 24 -13.50 -23.46 22.24
CA ALA A 24 -14.65 -22.57 22.39
C ALA A 24 -15.91 -23.19 21.74
N ALA A 25 -15.76 -23.80 20.55
CA ALA A 25 -16.85 -24.49 19.85
C ALA A 25 -17.35 -25.71 20.65
N GLU A 26 -16.44 -26.50 21.24
CA GLU A 26 -16.78 -27.63 22.09
C GLU A 26 -17.51 -27.20 23.38
N ARG A 27 -17.09 -26.06 23.98
CA ARG A 27 -17.78 -25.50 25.16
C ARG A 27 -19.18 -24.95 24.83
N SER A 28 -19.40 -24.50 23.59
CA SER A 28 -20.69 -23.96 23.13
C SER A 28 -21.70 -25.05 22.74
N GLY A 29 -21.28 -26.34 22.68
CA GLY A 29 -22.08 -27.44 22.16
C GLY A 29 -22.24 -27.35 20.63
N THR A 30 -22.18 -28.50 19.96
CA THR A 30 -22.29 -28.62 18.50
C THR A 30 -23.65 -28.20 17.91
N ASN A 31 -24.60 -27.76 18.74
CA ASN A 31 -25.96 -27.35 18.39
C ASN A 31 -26.29 -25.92 18.86
N GLY A 32 -25.30 -25.06 19.05
CA GLY A 32 -25.52 -23.64 19.34
C GLY A 32 -26.29 -22.94 18.20
N PRO A 33 -27.05 -21.86 18.50
CA PRO A 33 -27.71 -21.10 17.46
C PRO A 33 -26.71 -20.52 16.44
N PRO A 34 -27.09 -20.28 15.16
CA PRO A 34 -26.27 -19.57 14.19
C PRO A 34 -25.77 -18.25 14.79
N GLY A 35 -24.46 -17.96 14.68
CA GLY A 35 -23.88 -16.73 15.26
C GLY A 35 -22.95 -16.99 16.45
N THR A 36 -22.50 -18.22 16.65
CA THR A 36 -21.42 -18.52 17.61
C THR A 36 -20.12 -17.83 17.23
N LEU A 37 -19.22 -17.63 18.19
CA LEU A 37 -17.90 -17.01 17.94
C LEU A 37 -17.10 -17.68 16.81
N PRO A 38 -17.09 -19.02 16.67
CA PRO A 38 -16.49 -19.70 15.53
C PRO A 38 -17.09 -19.30 14.18
N ASP A 39 -18.42 -19.18 14.09
CA ASP A 39 -19.11 -18.78 12.86
C ASP A 39 -18.75 -17.34 12.48
N LEU A 40 -18.76 -16.43 13.47
CA LEU A 40 -18.38 -15.04 13.26
C LEU A 40 -16.94 -14.93 12.76
N ALA A 41 -16.01 -15.66 13.36
CA ALA A 41 -14.62 -15.70 12.94
C ALA A 41 -14.46 -16.26 11.52
N ALA A 42 -15.20 -17.32 11.17
CA ALA A 42 -15.17 -17.90 9.83
C ALA A 42 -15.66 -16.90 8.78
N TRP A 43 -16.82 -16.28 9.01
CA TRP A 43 -17.39 -15.28 8.10
C TRP A 43 -16.50 -14.03 7.98
N PHE A 44 -15.89 -13.58 9.07
CA PHE A 44 -14.95 -12.48 9.04
C PHE A 44 -13.78 -12.77 8.10
N HIS A 45 -13.12 -13.93 8.24
CA HIS A 45 -11.99 -14.27 7.37
C HIS A 45 -12.41 -14.56 5.92
N LEU A 46 -13.57 -15.18 5.70
CA LEU A 46 -14.10 -15.36 4.36
C LEU A 46 -14.34 -14.00 3.65
N ALA A 47 -14.91 -13.02 4.37
CA ALA A 47 -15.17 -11.69 3.82
C ALA A 47 -13.89 -10.92 3.44
N TRP A 48 -12.75 -11.24 4.05
CA TRP A 48 -11.45 -10.61 3.74
C TRP A 48 -10.73 -11.22 2.55
N PHE A 49 -11.15 -12.37 2.05
CA PHE A 49 -10.55 -12.90 0.83
C PHE A 49 -10.92 -12.02 -0.38
N GLY A 50 -9.90 -11.73 -1.21
CA GLY A 50 -10.13 -11.05 -2.47
C GLY A 50 -10.92 -11.93 -3.46
N GLU A 51 -11.62 -11.29 -4.38
CA GLU A 51 -12.48 -11.94 -5.38
C GLU A 51 -11.76 -13.03 -6.19
N THR A 52 -10.46 -12.84 -6.49
CA THR A 52 -9.66 -13.84 -7.19
C THR A 52 -9.49 -15.14 -6.39
N VAL A 53 -9.46 -15.06 -5.06
CA VAL A 53 -9.39 -16.23 -4.19
C VAL A 53 -10.76 -16.90 -4.11
N HIS A 54 -11.84 -16.12 -3.95
CA HIS A 54 -13.21 -16.63 -3.98
C HIS A 54 -13.53 -17.40 -5.25
N ARG A 55 -13.07 -16.90 -6.41
CA ARG A 55 -13.30 -17.57 -7.71
C ARG A 55 -12.33 -18.72 -7.99
N GLY A 56 -11.14 -18.67 -7.44
CA GLY A 56 -10.05 -19.57 -7.80
C GLY A 56 -9.80 -20.74 -6.85
N ASP A 57 -10.20 -20.64 -5.57
CA ASP A 57 -9.98 -21.68 -4.58
C ASP A 57 -11.27 -22.46 -4.27
N PRO A 58 -11.37 -23.75 -4.67
CA PRO A 58 -12.56 -24.57 -4.40
C PRO A 58 -12.90 -24.69 -2.91
N ARG A 59 -11.89 -24.68 -2.03
CA ARG A 59 -12.08 -24.78 -0.58
C ARG A 59 -12.81 -23.53 -0.07
N VAL A 60 -12.39 -22.34 -0.52
CA VAL A 60 -13.02 -21.07 -0.15
C VAL A 60 -14.45 -21.01 -0.72
N GLN A 61 -14.67 -21.47 -1.96
CA GLN A 61 -16.01 -21.56 -2.53
C GLN A 61 -16.93 -22.47 -1.73
N GLN A 62 -16.43 -23.61 -1.28
CA GLN A 62 -17.19 -24.55 -0.44
C GLN A 62 -17.54 -23.92 0.90
N LEU A 63 -16.57 -23.30 1.57
CA LEU A 63 -16.77 -22.62 2.86
C LEU A 63 -17.75 -21.44 2.74
N ALA A 64 -17.70 -20.69 1.66
CA ALA A 64 -18.61 -19.54 1.43
C ALA A 64 -20.08 -19.95 1.18
N ARG A 65 -20.35 -21.22 0.84
CA ARG A 65 -21.71 -21.76 0.68
C ARG A 65 -22.32 -22.27 1.99
N HIS A 66 -21.56 -22.26 3.06
CA HIS A 66 -22.02 -22.68 4.38
C HIS A 66 -23.13 -21.75 4.90
N SER A 67 -24.06 -22.29 5.66
CA SER A 67 -25.13 -21.51 6.31
C SER A 67 -24.82 -21.16 7.78
N GLY A 68 -23.60 -21.38 8.23
CA GLY A 68 -23.15 -21.31 9.64
C GLY A 68 -22.83 -22.69 10.21
N HIS A 69 -22.54 -22.76 11.51
CA HIS A 69 -22.12 -23.99 12.21
C HIS A 69 -20.83 -24.59 11.64
N PHE A 70 -19.80 -23.76 11.51
CA PHE A 70 -18.48 -24.20 11.07
C PHE A 70 -17.88 -25.18 12.08
N ARG A 71 -17.59 -26.39 11.61
CA ARG A 71 -16.91 -27.43 12.41
C ARG A 71 -15.42 -27.12 12.52
N PRO A 72 -14.71 -27.65 13.54
CA PRO A 72 -13.27 -27.44 13.72
C PRO A 72 -12.43 -27.75 12.48
N GLN A 73 -12.82 -28.76 11.70
CA GLN A 73 -12.12 -29.12 10.45
C GLN A 73 -12.29 -28.07 9.37
N GLU A 74 -13.46 -27.44 9.26
CA GLU A 74 -13.73 -26.38 8.30
C GLU A 74 -12.99 -25.10 8.65
N LEU A 75 -12.89 -24.75 9.95
CA LEU A 75 -12.06 -23.67 10.44
C LEU A 75 -10.58 -23.90 10.15
N ARG A 76 -10.11 -25.15 10.32
CA ARG A 76 -8.73 -25.51 9.93
C ARG A 76 -8.50 -25.31 8.45
N THR A 77 -9.39 -25.79 7.59
CA THR A 77 -9.32 -25.59 6.14
C THR A 77 -9.30 -24.11 5.78
N LEU A 78 -10.12 -23.28 6.43
CA LEU A 78 -10.13 -21.83 6.23
C LEU A 78 -8.77 -21.21 6.55
N LEU A 79 -8.17 -21.56 7.67
CA LEU A 79 -6.88 -21.05 8.10
C LEU A 79 -5.72 -21.54 7.20
N GLU A 80 -5.82 -22.77 6.68
CA GLU A 80 -4.90 -23.27 5.66
C GLU A 80 -4.99 -22.43 4.38
N CYS A 81 -6.20 -22.05 3.93
CA CYS A 81 -6.38 -21.14 2.81
C CYS A 81 -5.73 -19.77 3.07
N VAL A 82 -5.92 -19.19 4.25
CA VAL A 82 -5.27 -17.93 4.65
C VAL A 82 -3.74 -18.10 4.61
N ALA A 83 -3.21 -19.16 5.19
CA ALA A 83 -1.77 -19.43 5.21
C ALA A 83 -1.18 -19.59 3.79
N ASP A 84 -1.88 -20.30 2.90
CA ASP A 84 -1.46 -20.50 1.51
C ASP A 84 -1.43 -19.16 0.73
N VAL A 85 -2.46 -18.32 0.92
CA VAL A 85 -2.50 -16.98 0.31
C VAL A 85 -1.32 -16.14 0.79
N LEU A 86 -1.10 -16.07 2.11
CA LEU A 86 0.00 -15.29 2.69
C LEU A 86 1.38 -15.82 2.25
N ALA A 87 1.58 -17.13 2.26
CA ALA A 87 2.82 -17.74 1.79
C ALA A 87 3.07 -17.49 0.29
N GLY A 88 2.00 -17.40 -0.49
CA GLY A 88 2.03 -17.14 -1.93
C GLY A 88 2.35 -15.69 -2.32
N LEU A 89 2.18 -14.69 -1.43
CA LEU A 89 2.28 -13.26 -1.79
C LEU A 89 3.66 -12.88 -2.35
N VAL A 90 4.72 -13.09 -1.60
CA VAL A 90 6.08 -12.70 -2.03
C VAL A 90 6.51 -13.43 -3.31
N PRO A 91 6.31 -14.75 -3.45
CA PRO A 91 6.55 -15.45 -4.72
C PRO A 91 5.75 -14.88 -5.89
N ARG A 92 4.50 -14.47 -5.67
CA ARG A 92 3.65 -13.87 -6.71
C ARG A 92 4.20 -12.52 -7.16
N TYR A 93 4.56 -11.63 -6.23
CA TYR A 93 5.19 -10.35 -6.55
C TYR A 93 6.51 -10.51 -7.30
N ARG A 94 7.36 -11.47 -6.89
CA ARG A 94 8.59 -11.78 -7.62
C ARG A 94 8.33 -12.18 -9.08
N ARG A 95 7.35 -13.05 -9.32
CA ARG A 95 6.99 -13.47 -10.68
C ARG A 95 6.47 -12.30 -11.52
N LEU A 96 5.62 -11.43 -10.94
CA LEU A 96 5.09 -10.25 -11.62
C LEU A 96 6.22 -9.28 -11.99
N ALA A 97 7.13 -9.00 -11.07
CA ALA A 97 8.29 -8.15 -11.34
C ALA A 97 9.21 -8.78 -12.41
N GLY A 98 9.48 -10.08 -12.30
CA GLY A 98 10.29 -10.81 -13.28
C GLY A 98 9.68 -10.89 -14.68
N SER A 99 8.37 -10.73 -14.81
CA SER A 99 7.68 -10.66 -16.11
C SER A 99 7.78 -9.29 -16.81
N GLY A 100 8.34 -8.28 -16.13
CA GLY A 100 8.42 -6.91 -16.63
C GLY A 100 7.07 -6.17 -16.70
N ARG A 101 6.00 -6.75 -16.19
CA ARG A 101 4.65 -6.13 -16.18
C ARG A 101 4.41 -5.20 -15.00
N VAL A 102 5.19 -5.38 -13.94
CA VAL A 102 5.05 -4.65 -12.67
C VAL A 102 6.45 -4.25 -12.21
N GLU A 103 6.61 -3.01 -11.83
CA GLU A 103 7.75 -2.55 -11.06
C GLU A 103 7.36 -2.46 -9.58
N LEU A 104 8.17 -3.03 -8.70
CA LEU A 104 7.97 -2.97 -7.26
C LEU A 104 8.71 -1.78 -6.69
N ALA A 105 8.01 -0.91 -6.01
CA ALA A 105 8.55 0.21 -5.26
C ALA A 105 8.64 -0.11 -3.76
N VAL A 106 9.30 0.74 -2.99
CA VAL A 106 9.45 0.55 -1.56
C VAL A 106 9.12 1.84 -0.80
N SER A 107 8.53 1.68 0.39
CA SER A 107 8.43 2.77 1.38
C SER A 107 9.57 2.67 2.40
N PRO A 108 9.97 3.77 3.05
CA PRO A 108 10.92 3.74 4.14
C PRO A 108 10.50 2.76 5.24
N TRP A 109 11.44 1.99 5.77
CA TRP A 109 11.15 0.99 6.80
C TRP A 109 10.45 1.61 8.01
N GLY A 110 9.36 1.00 8.47
CA GLY A 110 8.59 1.49 9.61
C GLY A 110 7.76 2.74 9.33
N HIS A 111 7.66 3.16 8.06
CA HIS A 111 6.75 4.20 7.59
C HIS A 111 6.89 5.58 8.29
N PRO A 112 8.14 6.10 8.51
CA PRO A 112 8.32 7.40 9.13
C PRO A 112 8.07 8.54 8.15
N LEU A 113 7.52 9.65 8.62
CA LEU A 113 7.47 10.91 7.89
C LEU A 113 8.88 11.52 7.84
N LEU A 114 9.65 11.17 6.81
CA LEU A 114 11.06 11.54 6.69
C LEU A 114 11.33 13.05 6.85
N PRO A 115 10.52 13.99 6.28
CA PRO A 115 10.74 15.41 6.47
C PRO A 115 10.78 15.82 7.94
N LEU A 116 9.95 15.23 8.80
CA LEU A 116 9.90 15.53 10.21
C LEU A 116 11.10 14.98 11.00
N LEU A 117 11.76 13.94 10.49
CA LEU A 117 13.02 13.48 11.07
C LEU A 117 14.15 14.48 10.82
N PHE A 118 14.12 15.19 9.67
CA PHE A 118 15.11 16.21 9.34
C PHE A 118 14.87 17.50 10.12
N ASP A 119 13.64 18.00 10.07
CA ASP A 119 13.25 19.28 10.66
C ASP A 119 11.75 19.27 10.97
N PHE A 120 11.36 19.57 12.21
CA PHE A 120 9.96 19.73 12.57
C PHE A 120 9.31 20.91 11.84
N GLY A 121 10.10 21.92 11.45
CA GLY A 121 9.64 23.05 10.65
C GLY A 121 9.03 22.67 9.30
N ALA A 122 9.41 21.49 8.74
CA ALA A 122 8.81 20.95 7.52
C ALA A 122 7.28 20.76 7.64
N ALA A 123 6.75 20.56 8.86
CA ALA A 123 5.31 20.49 9.09
C ALA A 123 4.59 21.78 8.67
N ARG A 124 5.24 22.94 8.79
CA ARG A 124 4.68 24.23 8.39
C ARG A 124 4.68 24.49 6.89
N GLU A 125 5.45 23.71 6.14
CA GLU A 125 5.30 23.68 4.69
C GLU A 125 3.93 23.09 4.29
N ALA A 126 3.40 22.20 5.14
CA ALA A 126 2.06 21.64 4.98
C ALA A 126 0.96 22.55 5.54
N ASP A 127 1.14 23.09 6.72
CA ASP A 127 0.21 24.02 7.39
C ASP A 127 1.02 25.06 8.17
N ALA A 128 1.03 26.30 7.67
CA ALA A 128 1.80 27.40 8.27
C ALA A 128 1.39 27.73 9.73
N GLY A 129 0.15 27.38 10.12
CA GLY A 129 -0.39 27.60 11.45
C GLY A 129 -0.10 26.48 12.46
N LEU A 130 0.53 25.39 12.03
CA LEU A 130 0.72 24.22 12.87
C LEU A 130 1.64 24.52 14.08
N PRO A 131 1.21 24.22 15.31
CA PRO A 131 2.09 24.33 16.48
C PRO A 131 3.19 23.26 16.38
N LEU A 132 4.43 23.68 16.61
CA LEU A 132 5.58 22.77 16.58
C LEU A 132 5.94 22.33 18.01
N PRO A 133 6.62 21.17 18.17
CA PRO A 133 7.20 20.74 19.43
C PRO A 133 8.19 21.78 19.97
N VAL A 134 8.34 21.83 21.30
CA VAL A 134 9.33 22.73 21.97
C VAL A 134 10.75 22.35 21.53
N ALA A 135 11.03 21.05 21.37
CA ALA A 135 12.32 20.61 20.83
C ALA A 135 12.43 20.98 19.35
N PRO A 136 13.52 21.66 18.93
CA PRO A 136 13.63 22.15 17.55
C PRO A 136 13.83 21.05 16.51
N ARG A 137 14.38 19.92 16.92
CA ARG A 137 14.72 18.81 16.01
C ARG A 137 14.58 17.47 16.70
N TYR A 138 14.33 16.43 15.89
CA TYR A 138 14.40 15.06 16.35
C TYR A 138 15.89 14.64 16.53
N PRO A 139 16.29 14.15 17.71
CA PRO A 139 17.69 13.77 17.97
C PRO A 139 18.18 12.68 17.00
N GLY A 140 19.25 12.97 16.25
CA GLY A 140 19.80 12.03 15.25
C GLY A 140 18.86 11.75 14.06
N GLY A 141 17.95 12.68 13.75
CA GLY A 141 16.88 12.46 12.77
C GLY A 141 17.40 12.12 11.37
N THR A 142 18.44 12.81 10.90
CA THR A 142 19.06 12.51 9.59
C THR A 142 19.63 11.09 9.53
N ASP A 143 20.33 10.64 10.58
CA ASP A 143 20.89 9.29 10.64
C ASP A 143 19.78 8.23 10.72
N ARG A 144 18.70 8.54 11.43
CA ARG A 144 17.51 7.69 11.47
C ARG A 144 16.84 7.59 10.10
N ALA A 145 16.69 8.70 9.38
CA ALA A 145 16.16 8.69 8.03
C ALA A 145 17.01 7.83 7.09
N ARG A 146 18.35 7.95 7.16
CA ARG A 146 19.27 7.07 6.43
C ARG A 146 19.07 5.60 6.80
N TRP A 147 18.96 5.32 8.09
CA TRP A 147 18.75 3.95 8.57
C TRP A 147 17.42 3.37 8.04
N HIS A 148 16.32 4.12 8.06
CA HIS A 148 15.02 3.69 7.54
C HIS A 148 15.08 3.36 6.05
N LEU A 149 15.75 4.18 5.23
CA LEU A 149 15.94 3.91 3.80
C LEU A 149 16.86 2.72 3.56
N ALA A 150 17.99 2.64 4.25
CA ALA A 150 18.92 1.50 4.14
C ALA A 150 18.22 0.18 4.49
N ARG A 151 17.43 0.19 5.58
CA ARG A 151 16.68 -0.97 6.02
C ARG A 151 15.59 -1.37 5.03
N ALA A 152 14.91 -0.40 4.42
CA ALA A 152 13.91 -0.63 3.38
C ALA A 152 14.53 -1.32 2.16
N VAL A 153 15.62 -0.77 1.62
CA VAL A 153 16.35 -1.36 0.48
C VAL A 153 16.85 -2.77 0.82
N GLN A 154 17.41 -2.97 2.02
CA GLN A 154 17.89 -4.27 2.46
C GLN A 154 16.75 -5.30 2.58
N SER A 155 15.64 -4.92 3.20
CA SER A 155 14.47 -5.80 3.37
C SER A 155 13.85 -6.15 2.02
N PHE A 156 13.68 -5.16 1.15
CA PHE A 156 13.17 -5.33 -0.20
C PHE A 156 14.03 -6.32 -1.00
N SER A 157 15.36 -6.09 -1.04
CA SER A 157 16.27 -6.94 -1.79
C SER A 157 16.28 -8.39 -1.27
N ARG A 158 16.19 -8.58 0.04
CA ARG A 158 16.05 -9.92 0.65
C ARG A 158 14.73 -10.60 0.25
N SER A 159 13.64 -9.84 0.25
CA SER A 159 12.31 -10.38 -0.02
C SER A 159 12.10 -10.68 -1.49
N PHE A 160 12.56 -9.82 -2.39
CA PHE A 160 12.24 -9.90 -3.81
C PHE A 160 13.42 -10.31 -4.70
N GLY A 161 14.65 -10.32 -4.19
CA GLY A 161 15.84 -10.63 -4.99
C GLY A 161 16.22 -9.51 -5.98
N LEU A 162 15.59 -8.34 -5.87
CA LEU A 162 15.74 -7.19 -6.73
C LEU A 162 16.14 -5.97 -5.92
N ARG A 163 16.70 -4.95 -6.57
CA ARG A 163 16.87 -3.62 -5.98
C ARG A 163 15.64 -2.78 -6.32
N PRO A 164 15.05 -2.06 -5.38
CA PRO A 164 13.95 -1.14 -5.69
C PRO A 164 14.49 0.05 -6.51
N ARG A 165 13.75 0.43 -7.54
CA ARG A 165 14.04 1.61 -8.37
C ARG A 165 13.21 2.81 -7.96
N GLY A 166 12.01 2.58 -7.42
CA GLY A 166 11.07 3.58 -6.96
C GLY A 166 10.92 3.61 -5.45
N CYS A 167 10.65 4.81 -4.93
CA CYS A 167 10.30 5.02 -3.52
C CYS A 167 8.98 5.76 -3.40
N TRP A 168 8.07 5.23 -2.58
CA TRP A 168 6.91 5.93 -2.06
C TRP A 168 7.21 6.36 -0.62
N PRO A 169 7.57 7.64 -0.36
CA PRO A 169 7.71 8.11 1.01
C PRO A 169 6.41 7.94 1.78
N ALA A 170 6.51 7.69 3.07
CA ALA A 170 5.33 7.54 3.93
C ALA A 170 4.37 8.72 3.75
N GLU A 171 3.08 8.44 3.50
CA GLU A 171 2.03 9.44 3.24
C GLU A 171 2.37 10.42 2.09
N GLY A 172 3.27 10.05 1.18
CA GLY A 172 3.75 10.96 0.14
C GLY A 172 4.55 12.15 0.67
N ALA A 173 4.95 12.15 1.95
CA ALA A 173 5.66 13.26 2.58
C ALA A 173 7.06 13.43 2.00
N LEU A 174 7.29 14.54 1.30
CA LEU A 174 8.53 14.83 0.60
C LEU A 174 8.96 16.28 0.85
N SER A 175 10.27 16.48 1.01
CA SER A 175 10.93 17.79 1.02
C SER A 175 12.23 17.70 0.22
N ALA A 176 12.82 18.84 -0.15
CA ALA A 176 14.06 18.84 -0.92
C ALA A 176 15.19 18.03 -0.26
N PRO A 177 15.51 18.19 1.05
CA PRO A 177 16.53 17.37 1.72
C PRO A 177 16.22 15.87 1.72
N VAL A 178 14.93 15.50 1.81
CA VAL A 178 14.49 14.09 1.75
C VAL A 178 14.68 13.53 0.35
N LEU A 179 14.36 14.31 -0.69
CA LEU A 179 14.56 13.90 -2.07
C LEU A 179 16.03 13.68 -2.39
N GLU A 180 16.92 14.58 -1.94
CA GLU A 180 18.38 14.41 -2.05
C GLU A 180 18.86 13.14 -1.34
N LEU A 181 18.32 12.87 -0.15
CA LEU A 181 18.63 11.64 0.57
C LEU A 181 18.17 10.40 -0.22
N ILE A 182 16.94 10.37 -0.72
CA ILE A 182 16.40 9.27 -1.53
C ILE A 182 17.28 9.06 -2.77
N GLU A 183 17.66 10.15 -3.46
CA GLU A 183 18.56 10.10 -4.60
C GLU A 183 19.92 9.49 -4.26
N SER A 184 20.48 9.80 -3.08
CA SER A 184 21.77 9.24 -2.62
C SER A 184 21.73 7.72 -2.45
N PHE A 185 20.55 7.13 -2.28
CA PHE A 185 20.32 5.69 -2.27
C PHE A 185 20.17 5.08 -3.67
N GLY A 186 20.21 5.91 -4.73
CA GLY A 186 20.15 5.47 -6.12
C GLY A 186 18.76 5.05 -6.56
N PHE A 187 17.73 5.68 -6.04
CA PHE A 187 16.37 5.55 -6.58
C PHE A 187 16.23 6.36 -7.86
N ASP A 188 15.57 5.78 -8.86
CA ASP A 188 15.32 6.42 -10.15
C ASP A 188 14.12 7.36 -10.09
N TRP A 189 13.14 7.02 -9.26
CA TRP A 189 11.93 7.82 -9.11
C TRP A 189 11.35 7.79 -7.70
N VAL A 190 10.57 8.81 -7.42
CA VAL A 190 9.77 8.97 -6.19
C VAL A 190 8.38 9.47 -6.58
N ALA A 191 7.37 9.10 -5.80
CA ALA A 191 6.05 9.70 -5.94
C ALA A 191 5.67 10.46 -4.66
N SER A 192 4.79 11.47 -4.80
CA SER A 192 4.32 12.30 -3.69
C SER A 192 2.88 12.76 -3.95
N GLY A 193 2.27 13.51 -3.03
CA GLY A 193 0.91 14.02 -3.15
C GLY A 193 0.82 15.28 -4.00
N GLU A 194 -0.35 15.51 -4.60
CA GLU A 194 -0.66 16.74 -5.37
C GLU A 194 -0.43 18.01 -4.55
N SER A 195 -0.82 18.00 -3.28
CA SER A 195 -0.68 19.14 -2.38
C SER A 195 0.78 19.57 -2.20
N VAL A 196 1.74 18.63 -2.22
CA VAL A 196 3.18 18.93 -2.15
C VAL A 196 3.62 19.66 -3.40
N LEU A 197 3.25 19.18 -4.59
CA LEU A 197 3.57 19.85 -5.86
C LEU A 197 3.01 21.28 -5.89
N ARG A 198 1.73 21.45 -5.59
CA ARG A 198 1.07 22.77 -5.63
C ARG A 198 1.74 23.79 -4.71
N ARG A 199 2.25 23.36 -3.57
CA ARG A 199 3.02 24.22 -2.66
C ARG A 199 4.39 24.59 -3.21
N CYS A 200 5.07 23.63 -3.83
CA CYS A 200 6.37 23.88 -4.49
C CYS A 200 6.24 24.89 -5.63
N LEU A 201 5.13 24.86 -6.37
CA LEU A 201 4.88 25.78 -7.49
C LEU A 201 4.42 27.17 -7.01
N GLY A 202 3.98 27.31 -5.76
CA GLY A 202 3.51 28.57 -5.20
C GLY A 202 2.08 28.93 -5.59
N ARG A 203 1.58 30.04 -5.02
CA ARG A 203 0.20 30.49 -5.20
C ARG A 203 -0.11 31.00 -6.62
N ASP A 204 0.93 31.38 -7.36
CA ASP A 204 0.82 31.93 -8.73
C ASP A 204 0.85 30.83 -9.81
N ALA A 205 1.01 29.58 -9.44
CA ALA A 205 0.93 28.47 -10.38
C ALA A 205 -0.47 28.38 -10.97
N ALA A 206 -0.54 28.25 -12.30
CA ALA A 206 -1.81 28.12 -12.99
C ALA A 206 -2.67 27.01 -12.41
N PRO A 207 -3.95 27.27 -12.10
CA PRO A 207 -4.87 26.22 -11.72
C PRO A 207 -5.05 25.28 -12.91
N GLY A 208 -4.71 24.01 -12.74
CA GLY A 208 -4.87 23.02 -13.81
C GLY A 208 -4.16 21.71 -13.47
N ARG A 209 -4.44 20.68 -14.25
CA ARG A 209 -3.82 19.36 -14.11
C ARG A 209 -2.46 19.25 -14.80
N GLU A 210 -2.10 20.21 -15.63
CA GLU A 210 -0.87 20.13 -16.41
C GLU A 210 0.37 19.81 -15.57
N PRO A 211 0.62 20.47 -14.43
CA PRO A 211 1.77 20.17 -13.61
C PRO A 211 1.75 18.73 -13.04
N LEU A 212 0.56 18.16 -12.77
CA LEU A 212 0.41 16.80 -12.24
C LEU A 212 0.78 15.72 -13.25
N THR A 213 0.71 16.03 -14.53
CA THR A 213 1.01 15.05 -15.60
C THR A 213 2.45 15.10 -16.08
N CYS A 214 3.31 15.89 -15.44
CA CYS A 214 4.73 16.00 -15.76
C CYS A 214 5.59 15.27 -14.72
N ALA A 215 6.72 14.73 -15.19
CA ALA A 215 7.78 14.30 -14.29
C ALA A 215 8.64 15.50 -13.89
N TRP A 216 8.87 15.69 -12.61
CA TRP A 216 9.65 16.77 -12.04
C TRP A 216 11.01 16.29 -11.53
N ARG A 217 11.96 17.20 -11.35
CA ARG A 217 13.25 16.94 -10.72
C ARG A 217 13.75 18.19 -10.01
N LEU A 218 14.59 18.02 -9.00
CA LEU A 218 15.39 19.13 -8.50
C LEU A 218 16.36 19.62 -9.60
N PRO A 219 16.77 20.90 -9.61
CA PRO A 219 17.62 21.47 -10.66
C PRO A 219 18.90 20.67 -10.94
N ALA A 220 19.55 20.14 -9.91
CA ALA A 220 20.74 19.31 -10.02
C ALA A 220 20.46 17.82 -9.82
N GLY A 221 19.20 17.42 -9.63
CA GLY A 221 18.81 16.06 -9.28
C GLY A 221 18.59 15.17 -10.51
N ARG A 222 18.68 13.86 -10.29
CA ARG A 222 18.45 12.82 -11.30
C ARG A 222 17.14 12.07 -11.06
N THR A 223 16.69 11.97 -9.81
CA THR A 223 15.50 11.25 -9.42
C THR A 223 14.24 11.95 -9.93
N ALA A 224 13.43 11.24 -10.69
CA ALA A 224 12.16 11.75 -11.21
C ALA A 224 11.11 11.77 -10.10
N CYS A 225 10.36 12.86 -9.99
CA CYS A 225 9.24 13.00 -9.06
C CYS A 225 7.92 12.96 -9.82
N PHE A 226 7.02 12.06 -9.43
CA PHE A 226 5.66 11.97 -9.93
C PHE A 226 4.69 12.38 -8.83
N PHE A 227 3.61 13.01 -9.21
CA PHE A 227 2.63 13.49 -8.23
C PHE A 227 1.28 12.86 -8.46
N ARG A 228 0.70 12.34 -7.38
CA ARG A 228 -0.62 11.72 -7.35
C ARG A 228 -1.68 12.72 -7.84
N ASP A 229 -2.52 12.29 -8.76
CA ASP A 229 -3.77 12.98 -9.06
C ASP A 229 -4.77 12.59 -7.98
N ASP A 230 -5.03 13.52 -7.06
CA ASP A 230 -5.88 13.25 -5.88
C ASP A 230 -7.31 12.96 -6.33
N GLU A 231 -7.87 13.69 -7.30
CA GLU A 231 -9.24 13.45 -7.77
C GLU A 231 -9.41 12.04 -8.35
N LEU A 232 -8.54 11.62 -9.27
CA LEU A 232 -8.63 10.30 -9.89
C LEU A 232 -8.41 9.17 -8.88
N SER A 233 -7.47 9.37 -7.95
CA SER A 233 -7.17 8.36 -6.93
C SER A 233 -8.31 8.22 -5.94
N ASP A 234 -8.90 9.33 -5.48
CA ASP A 234 -9.99 9.34 -4.51
C ASP A 234 -11.31 8.82 -5.11
N LEU A 235 -11.51 8.97 -6.41
CA LEU A 235 -12.63 8.31 -7.10
C LEU A 235 -12.56 6.79 -6.91
N ILE A 236 -11.41 6.18 -7.13
CA ILE A 236 -11.22 4.74 -6.95
C ILE A 236 -11.32 4.36 -5.47
N GLY A 237 -10.61 5.09 -4.60
CA GLY A 237 -10.52 4.76 -3.17
C GLY A 237 -11.84 4.92 -2.41
N PHE A 238 -12.64 5.94 -2.72
CA PHE A 238 -13.75 6.35 -1.87
C PHE A 238 -15.11 6.48 -2.58
N THR A 239 -15.12 6.69 -3.90
CA THR A 239 -16.37 6.99 -4.62
C THR A 239 -16.90 5.79 -5.37
N TYR A 240 -16.08 5.14 -6.17
CA TYR A 240 -16.50 4.05 -7.07
C TYR A 240 -16.89 2.76 -6.34
N GLY A 241 -16.50 2.56 -5.10
CA GLY A 241 -16.95 1.43 -4.29
C GLY A 241 -18.47 1.36 -4.08
N LYS A 242 -19.19 2.45 -4.37
CA LYS A 242 -20.67 2.55 -4.29
C LYS A 242 -21.36 2.48 -5.65
N TRP A 243 -20.60 2.37 -6.74
CA TRP A 243 -21.13 2.37 -8.10
C TRP A 243 -21.17 0.96 -8.68
N HIS A 244 -21.95 0.78 -9.75
CA HIS A 244 -21.80 -0.39 -10.59
C HIS A 244 -20.41 -0.37 -11.26
N GLY A 245 -19.74 -1.51 -11.32
CA GLY A 245 -18.34 -1.59 -11.77
C GLY A 245 -18.12 -1.06 -13.19
N ASP A 246 -19.06 -1.35 -14.11
CA ASP A 246 -18.96 -0.88 -15.50
C ASP A 246 -19.14 0.65 -15.61
N ASP A 247 -20.02 1.22 -14.81
CA ASP A 247 -20.24 2.68 -14.78
C ASP A 247 -19.00 3.41 -14.21
N ALA A 248 -18.43 2.86 -13.15
CA ALA A 248 -17.20 3.38 -12.55
C ALA A 248 -16.02 3.33 -13.54
N ALA A 249 -15.84 2.20 -14.22
CA ALA A 249 -14.80 2.03 -15.23
C ALA A 249 -15.00 3.00 -16.40
N ALA A 250 -16.23 3.13 -16.92
CA ALA A 250 -16.54 4.05 -18.00
C ALA A 250 -16.31 5.52 -17.61
N ASP A 251 -16.66 5.92 -16.38
CA ASP A 251 -16.40 7.28 -15.89
C ASP A 251 -14.90 7.55 -15.78
N PHE A 252 -14.16 6.61 -15.21
CA PHE A 252 -12.71 6.73 -15.04
C PHE A 252 -12.00 6.88 -16.39
N VAL A 253 -12.35 6.04 -17.38
CA VAL A 253 -11.79 6.11 -18.75
C VAL A 253 -12.10 7.47 -19.39
N ARG A 254 -13.36 7.93 -19.33
CA ARG A 254 -13.73 9.27 -19.87
C ARG A 254 -12.91 10.40 -19.26
N ARG A 255 -12.56 10.34 -17.97
CA ARG A 255 -11.71 11.33 -17.32
C ARG A 255 -10.28 11.28 -17.84
N LEU A 256 -9.72 10.09 -18.03
CA LEU A 256 -8.39 9.94 -18.64
C LEU A 256 -8.36 10.45 -20.08
N GLU A 257 -9.39 10.14 -20.88
CA GLU A 257 -9.53 10.64 -22.26
C GLU A 257 -9.61 12.18 -22.31
N ARG A 258 -10.32 12.80 -21.36
CA ARG A 258 -10.38 14.26 -21.23
C ARG A 258 -9.00 14.84 -20.96
N ILE A 259 -8.26 14.27 -20.00
CA ILE A 259 -6.89 14.72 -19.70
C ILE A 259 -5.98 14.57 -20.92
N ALA A 260 -6.13 13.47 -21.67
CA ALA A 260 -5.37 13.23 -22.88
C ALA A 260 -5.72 14.23 -24.01
N SER A 261 -6.98 14.68 -24.09
CA SER A 261 -7.45 15.61 -25.12
C SER A 261 -7.08 17.07 -24.87
N GLU A 262 -6.64 17.42 -23.65
CA GLU A 262 -6.27 18.81 -23.32
C GLU A 262 -5.04 19.32 -24.09
N ARG A 263 -4.26 18.44 -24.71
CA ARG A 263 -3.08 18.78 -25.51
C ARG A 263 -2.85 17.84 -26.69
N GLU A 264 -2.25 18.34 -27.76
CA GLU A 264 -1.89 17.54 -28.93
C GLU A 264 -0.72 16.59 -28.69
N ASP A 265 0.28 16.98 -27.88
CA ASP A 265 1.44 16.13 -27.55
C ASP A 265 1.36 15.59 -26.11
N ASN A 266 1.10 14.32 -26.00
CA ASN A 266 1.07 13.56 -24.74
C ASN A 266 2.30 12.65 -24.55
N SER A 267 3.31 12.72 -25.41
CA SER A 267 4.44 11.76 -25.42
C SER A 267 5.31 11.78 -24.15
N ARG A 268 5.23 12.86 -23.37
CA ARG A 268 6.01 13.06 -22.12
C ARG A 268 5.14 13.20 -20.88
N ARG A 269 3.88 12.79 -20.97
CA ARG A 269 2.92 12.92 -19.88
C ARG A 269 2.68 11.58 -19.18
N ALA A 270 2.50 11.63 -17.90
CA ALA A 270 2.10 10.48 -17.08
C ALA A 270 1.01 10.93 -16.09
N VAL A 271 -0.07 10.20 -16.03
CA VAL A 271 -1.10 10.38 -14.99
C VAL A 271 -0.80 9.40 -13.86
N SER A 272 -0.55 9.92 -12.67
CA SER A 272 -0.21 9.12 -11.51
C SER A 272 -1.44 8.90 -10.64
N VAL A 273 -2.01 7.71 -10.74
CA VAL A 273 -3.09 7.25 -9.85
C VAL A 273 -2.44 6.40 -8.76
N VAL A 274 -2.50 6.88 -7.53
CA VAL A 274 -1.86 6.21 -6.37
C VAL A 274 -2.93 5.88 -5.35
N LEU A 275 -3.04 4.60 -5.02
CA LEU A 275 -3.94 4.07 -4.01
C LEU A 275 -3.11 3.68 -2.80
N ASP A 276 -3.55 4.10 -1.62
CA ASP A 276 -2.91 3.81 -0.35
C ASP A 276 -3.76 2.83 0.48
#